data_74674872b6586216307e7bed0947c8cd
#
_entry.id   74674872b6586216307e7bed0947c8cd
#
_cell.length_a   1.000
_cell.length_b   1.000
_cell.length_c   1.000
_cell.angle_alpha   90.00
_cell.angle_beta   90.00
_cell.angle_gamma   90.00
#
_symmetry.space_group_name_H-M   'P 1'
#
loop_
_entity.id
_entity.type
_entity.pdbx_description
1 polymer ?
#
loop_
_entity_poly.entity_id
_entity_poly.type
_entity_poly.pdbx_seq_one_letter_code
_entity_poly.pdbx_strand_id
1 'polypeptide(L)'
;MTGDNRFVFVAPMFNASETLPKMLYSLFGQSYDNWHLQLIDDVSSDAHRANAKDWVDRFNSLCGGHITAVWNTEKKWEVANVLGGISRCEDEDIICRIDADDWLTELDALAYLNALYKQTGSEALWTAHRWAFTDKNISGPMPFDADVYRHPWVSSHLKTFRKRLISGVNDENFRGEDGGYIRRAGDQAIYLPVLKNTQKRGYVPRCMYHYSIKDEPATYQTDDAKFQRDEAVFLRTRGYVK
;
A
#
# COMPACT_ATOMS: atom_id res chain seq x y z
N MET A 1 18.61 -21.25 -8.45
CA MET A 1 18.64 -19.78 -8.21
C MET A 1 17.22 -19.29 -8.33
N THR A 2 16.63 -18.81 -7.24
CA THR A 2 15.32 -18.19 -7.30
C THR A 2 15.41 -16.95 -8.19
N GLY A 3 14.53 -16.84 -9.21
CA GLY A 3 14.48 -15.68 -10.09
C GLY A 3 14.31 -14.36 -9.32
N ASP A 4 14.38 -13.25 -10.00
CA ASP A 4 14.14 -11.93 -9.40
C ASP A 4 12.66 -11.80 -9.02
N ASN A 5 12.40 -11.22 -7.83
CA ASN A 5 11.03 -11.01 -7.37
C ASN A 5 10.32 -9.98 -8.26
N ARG A 6 9.07 -10.21 -8.57
CA ARG A 6 8.21 -9.21 -9.20
C ARG A 6 7.51 -8.38 -8.13
N PHE A 7 7.64 -7.05 -8.22
CA PHE A 7 6.93 -6.13 -7.36
C PHE A 7 5.67 -5.60 -8.07
N VAL A 8 4.52 -5.71 -7.43
CA VAL A 8 3.28 -5.18 -7.98
C VAL A 8 2.74 -4.10 -7.05
N PHE A 9 2.83 -2.85 -7.51
CA PHE A 9 2.23 -1.72 -6.83
C PHE A 9 0.72 -1.73 -7.04
N VAL A 10 -0.03 -1.56 -5.97
CA VAL A 10 -1.48 -1.40 -6.01
C VAL A 10 -1.80 -0.02 -5.45
N ALA A 11 -2.25 0.87 -6.32
CA ALA A 11 -2.51 2.28 -6.02
C ALA A 11 -3.97 2.65 -6.28
N PRO A 12 -4.83 2.69 -5.25
CA PRO A 12 -6.13 3.34 -5.38
C PRO A 12 -5.94 4.85 -5.53
N MET A 13 -6.75 5.46 -6.38
CA MET A 13 -6.73 6.89 -6.68
C MET A 13 -8.14 7.48 -6.58
N PHE A 14 -8.24 8.65 -5.95
CA PHE A 14 -9.44 9.48 -5.98
C PHE A 14 -9.05 10.96 -6.00
N ASN A 15 -9.32 11.64 -7.11
CA ASN A 15 -8.98 13.05 -7.32
C ASN A 15 -7.51 13.44 -7.06
N ALA A 16 -6.57 12.53 -7.33
CA ALA A 16 -5.13 12.69 -7.04
C ALA A 16 -4.28 12.83 -8.31
N SER A 17 -4.86 13.19 -9.46
CA SER A 17 -4.10 13.25 -10.73
C SER A 17 -3.01 14.32 -10.78
N GLU A 18 -3.06 15.32 -9.90
CA GLU A 18 -2.02 16.37 -9.83
C GLU A 18 -0.73 15.86 -9.17
N THR A 19 -0.84 14.91 -8.25
CA THR A 19 0.27 14.29 -7.54
C THR A 19 0.76 13.02 -8.22
N LEU A 20 -0.10 12.36 -9.00
CA LEU A 20 0.19 11.14 -9.73
C LEU A 20 1.54 11.15 -10.47
N PRO A 21 1.96 12.24 -11.18
CA PRO A 21 3.26 12.28 -11.82
C PRO A 21 4.44 12.04 -10.88
N LYS A 22 4.39 12.50 -9.63
CA LYS A 22 5.47 12.30 -8.64
C LYS A 22 5.60 10.81 -8.31
N MET A 23 4.47 10.13 -8.08
CA MET A 23 4.46 8.68 -7.88
C MET A 23 5.05 7.97 -9.11
N LEU A 24 4.57 8.27 -10.31
CA LEU A 24 5.03 7.64 -11.55
C LEU A 24 6.52 7.84 -11.76
N TYR A 25 7.05 9.07 -11.65
CA TYR A 25 8.48 9.33 -11.77
C TYR A 25 9.30 8.56 -10.73
N SER A 26 8.81 8.40 -9.50
CA SER A 26 9.51 7.66 -8.46
C SER A 26 9.59 6.15 -8.74
N LEU A 27 8.60 5.60 -9.44
CA LEU A 27 8.60 4.20 -9.87
C LEU A 27 9.47 3.99 -11.11
N PHE A 28 9.33 4.84 -12.13
CA PHE A 28 10.14 4.74 -13.35
C PHE A 28 11.62 5.06 -13.14
N GLY A 29 11.95 5.82 -12.09
CA GLY A 29 13.32 6.07 -11.67
C GLY A 29 14.00 4.93 -10.93
N GLN A 30 13.30 3.84 -10.61
CA GLN A 30 13.89 2.72 -9.89
C GLN A 30 14.97 2.02 -10.72
N SER A 31 16.07 1.64 -10.06
CA SER A 31 17.16 0.86 -10.64
C SER A 31 16.84 -0.64 -10.76
N TYR A 32 15.59 -1.02 -10.61
CA TYR A 32 15.09 -2.39 -10.66
C TYR A 32 13.84 -2.45 -11.54
N ASP A 33 13.87 -3.24 -12.61
CA ASP A 33 12.89 -3.18 -13.69
C ASP A 33 11.72 -4.16 -13.56
N ASN A 34 11.83 -5.19 -12.68
CA ASN A 34 10.76 -6.19 -12.55
C ASN A 34 9.65 -5.72 -11.60
N TRP A 35 8.94 -4.68 -12.03
CA TRP A 35 7.79 -4.15 -11.29
C TRP A 35 6.62 -3.84 -12.24
N HIS A 36 5.42 -3.73 -11.66
CA HIS A 36 4.20 -3.34 -12.35
C HIS A 36 3.33 -2.47 -11.43
N LEU A 37 2.62 -1.49 -11.99
CA LEU A 37 1.66 -0.65 -11.29
C LEU A 37 0.23 -1.00 -11.73
N GLN A 38 -0.61 -1.30 -10.76
CA GLN A 38 -2.07 -1.32 -10.92
C GLN A 38 -2.65 -0.04 -10.32
N LEU A 39 -2.99 0.93 -11.16
CA LEU A 39 -3.67 2.16 -10.78
C LEU A 39 -5.18 1.94 -10.82
N ILE A 40 -5.90 2.25 -9.74
CA ILE A 40 -7.34 1.99 -9.65
C ILE A 40 -8.04 3.30 -9.30
N ASP A 41 -8.66 3.90 -10.29
CA ASP A 41 -9.44 5.12 -10.12
C ASP A 41 -10.81 4.81 -9.52
N ASP A 42 -11.09 5.42 -8.37
CA ASP A 42 -12.33 5.20 -7.61
C ASP A 42 -13.36 6.31 -7.84
N VAL A 43 -13.72 6.51 -9.11
CA VAL A 43 -14.71 7.52 -9.56
C VAL A 43 -14.25 8.95 -9.29
N SER A 44 -13.03 9.27 -9.70
CA SER A 44 -12.55 10.66 -9.74
C SER A 44 -13.40 11.52 -10.68
N SER A 45 -13.38 12.83 -10.49
CA SER A 45 -14.03 13.77 -11.41
C SER A 45 -13.47 13.63 -12.83
N ASP A 46 -14.25 14.03 -13.84
CA ASP A 46 -13.87 13.89 -15.24
C ASP A 46 -12.52 14.57 -15.55
N ALA A 47 -12.25 15.71 -14.96
CA ALA A 47 -10.98 16.42 -15.14
C ALA A 47 -9.78 15.62 -14.56
N HIS A 48 -9.91 15.11 -13.34
CA HIS A 48 -8.87 14.27 -12.73
C HIS A 48 -8.67 12.96 -13.49
N ARG A 49 -9.76 12.33 -13.92
CA ARG A 49 -9.71 11.09 -14.71
C ARG A 49 -9.05 11.30 -16.06
N ALA A 50 -9.39 12.38 -16.77
CA ALA A 50 -8.78 12.70 -18.07
C ALA A 50 -7.26 12.94 -17.92
N ASN A 51 -6.87 13.74 -16.93
CA ASN A 51 -5.46 14.00 -16.64
C ASN A 51 -4.70 12.71 -16.24
N ALA A 52 -5.28 11.86 -15.42
CA ALA A 52 -4.66 10.59 -15.04
C ALA A 52 -4.48 9.63 -16.23
N LYS A 53 -5.47 9.57 -17.15
CA LYS A 53 -5.36 8.80 -18.40
C LYS A 53 -4.20 9.28 -19.26
N ASP A 54 -4.07 10.60 -19.46
CA ASP A 54 -2.97 11.18 -20.23
C ASP A 54 -1.61 10.80 -19.63
N TRP A 55 -1.44 10.85 -18.32
CA TRP A 55 -0.23 10.42 -17.65
C TRP A 55 0.05 8.93 -17.83
N VAL A 56 -0.94 8.07 -17.65
CA VAL A 56 -0.80 6.61 -17.86
C VAL A 56 -0.38 6.29 -19.28
N ASP A 57 -1.02 6.91 -20.28
CA ASP A 57 -0.72 6.69 -21.69
C ASP A 57 0.70 7.15 -22.05
N ARG A 58 1.12 8.32 -21.56
CA ARG A 58 2.49 8.84 -21.77
C ARG A 58 3.55 7.90 -21.18
N PHE A 59 3.38 7.47 -19.92
CA PHE A 59 4.34 6.59 -19.27
C PHE A 59 4.38 5.22 -19.93
N ASN A 60 3.26 4.61 -20.27
CA ASN A 60 3.22 3.33 -20.98
C ASN A 60 3.89 3.42 -22.37
N SER A 61 3.74 4.54 -23.08
CA SER A 61 4.39 4.76 -24.37
C SER A 61 5.91 4.87 -24.25
N LEU A 62 6.42 5.46 -23.14
CA LEU A 62 7.84 5.66 -22.91
C LEU A 62 8.54 4.41 -22.37
N CYS A 63 7.87 3.60 -21.59
CA CYS A 63 8.48 2.59 -20.71
C CYS A 63 7.88 1.18 -20.84
N GLY A 64 7.20 0.88 -21.95
CA GLY A 64 6.87 -0.50 -22.29
C GLY A 64 5.73 -1.15 -21.48
N GLY A 65 4.73 -0.37 -21.01
CA GLY A 65 3.50 -0.98 -20.50
C GLY A 65 3.54 -1.46 -19.05
N HIS A 66 4.29 -0.77 -18.19
CA HIS A 66 4.36 -1.08 -16.76
C HIS A 66 3.10 -0.74 -15.96
N ILE A 67 2.12 -0.02 -16.55
CA ILE A 67 0.93 0.44 -15.84
C ILE A 67 -0.32 -0.20 -16.44
N THR A 68 -1.10 -0.86 -15.59
CA THR A 68 -2.50 -1.21 -15.89
C THR A 68 -3.40 -0.28 -15.08
N ALA A 69 -4.33 0.41 -15.75
CA ALA A 69 -5.29 1.27 -15.08
C ALA A 69 -6.71 0.70 -15.13
N VAL A 70 -7.40 0.77 -14.00
CA VAL A 70 -8.81 0.38 -13.85
C VAL A 70 -9.61 1.64 -13.53
N TRP A 71 -10.66 1.88 -14.29
CA TRP A 71 -11.51 3.07 -14.17
C TRP A 71 -12.89 2.63 -13.66
N ASN A 72 -13.10 2.71 -12.35
CA ASN A 72 -14.37 2.33 -11.75
C ASN A 72 -15.51 3.22 -12.23
N THR A 73 -16.70 2.64 -12.35
CA THR A 73 -17.96 3.34 -12.62
C THR A 73 -18.76 3.60 -11.36
N GLU A 74 -18.42 2.90 -10.27
CA GLU A 74 -19.04 3.03 -8.95
C GLU A 74 -17.97 3.15 -7.87
N LYS A 75 -18.24 3.93 -6.83
CA LYS A 75 -17.36 4.12 -5.68
C LYS A 75 -17.21 2.82 -4.89
N LYS A 76 -15.99 2.32 -4.74
CA LYS A 76 -15.70 1.06 -4.04
C LYS A 76 -14.91 1.23 -2.75
N TRP A 77 -14.32 2.40 -2.54
CA TRP A 77 -13.44 2.73 -1.45
C TRP A 77 -12.11 1.95 -1.48
N GLU A 78 -11.22 2.28 -0.56
CA GLU A 78 -9.83 1.84 -0.59
C GLU A 78 -9.69 0.32 -0.56
N VAL A 79 -10.25 -0.35 0.45
CA VAL A 79 -10.05 -1.79 0.69
C VAL A 79 -10.51 -2.64 -0.48
N ALA A 80 -11.72 -2.38 -1.01
CA ALA A 80 -12.24 -3.13 -2.15
C ALA A 80 -11.39 -2.93 -3.41
N ASN A 81 -10.88 -1.72 -3.64
CA ASN A 81 -9.98 -1.43 -4.76
C ASN A 81 -8.64 -2.15 -4.62
N VAL A 82 -8.05 -2.13 -3.42
CA VAL A 82 -6.78 -2.81 -3.15
C VAL A 82 -6.94 -4.33 -3.31
N LEU A 83 -7.98 -4.94 -2.73
CA LEU A 83 -8.26 -6.37 -2.90
C LEU A 83 -8.50 -6.74 -4.37
N GLY A 84 -9.24 -5.91 -5.11
CA GLY A 84 -9.45 -6.07 -6.54
C GLY A 84 -8.16 -5.98 -7.37
N GLY A 85 -7.21 -5.15 -6.97
CA GLY A 85 -5.86 -5.12 -7.55
C GLY A 85 -5.07 -6.38 -7.22
N ILE A 86 -5.00 -6.74 -5.94
CA ILE A 86 -4.27 -7.93 -5.46
C ILE A 86 -4.79 -9.22 -6.11
N SER A 87 -6.09 -9.34 -6.37
CA SER A 87 -6.67 -10.55 -6.98
C SER A 87 -6.15 -10.87 -8.38
N ARG A 88 -5.52 -9.89 -9.07
CA ARG A 88 -4.93 -10.04 -10.39
C ARG A 88 -3.45 -10.42 -10.35
N CYS A 89 -2.87 -10.56 -9.16
CA CYS A 89 -1.46 -10.86 -8.94
C CYS A 89 -1.24 -12.36 -8.75
N GLU A 90 -0.03 -12.82 -9.03
CA GLU A 90 0.42 -14.19 -8.75
C GLU A 90 0.82 -14.34 -7.29
N ASP A 91 0.72 -15.56 -6.74
CA ASP A 91 0.99 -15.81 -5.31
C ASP A 91 2.40 -15.45 -4.85
N GLU A 92 3.38 -15.51 -5.75
CA GLU A 92 4.77 -15.15 -5.46
C GLU A 92 5.09 -13.68 -5.72
N ASP A 93 4.18 -12.90 -6.29
CA ASP A 93 4.35 -11.46 -6.45
C ASP A 93 4.52 -10.79 -5.07
N ILE A 94 5.35 -9.79 -5.02
CA ILE A 94 5.47 -8.91 -3.86
C ILE A 94 4.54 -7.71 -4.07
N ILE A 95 3.47 -7.67 -3.32
CA ILE A 95 2.53 -6.55 -3.33
C ILE A 95 3.16 -5.37 -2.61
N CYS A 96 3.09 -4.20 -3.24
CA CYS A 96 3.51 -2.92 -2.69
C CYS A 96 2.29 -1.99 -2.60
N ARG A 97 1.88 -1.63 -1.39
CA ARG A 97 0.78 -0.68 -1.20
C ARG A 97 1.32 0.74 -1.27
N ILE A 98 0.85 1.52 -2.22
CA ILE A 98 1.20 2.92 -2.41
C ILE A 98 -0.06 3.77 -2.63
N ASP A 99 -0.10 4.99 -2.14
CA ASP A 99 -1.15 5.97 -2.42
C ASP A 99 -0.77 6.80 -3.64
N ALA A 100 -1.76 7.19 -4.45
CA ALA A 100 -1.52 7.91 -5.70
C ALA A 100 -0.99 9.35 -5.51
N ASP A 101 -0.99 9.85 -4.27
CA ASP A 101 -0.43 11.13 -3.86
C ASP A 101 0.92 11.04 -3.12
N ASP A 102 1.44 9.81 -2.97
CA ASP A 102 2.71 9.51 -2.32
C ASP A 102 3.77 9.05 -3.34
N TRP A 103 5.03 8.90 -2.91
CA TRP A 103 6.10 8.44 -3.79
C TRP A 103 7.27 7.78 -3.03
N LEU A 104 8.08 7.01 -3.76
CA LEU A 104 9.32 6.46 -3.24
C LEU A 104 10.42 7.55 -3.18
N THR A 105 11.22 7.54 -2.12
CA THR A 105 12.28 8.55 -1.90
C THR A 105 13.64 8.12 -2.42
N GLU A 106 13.82 6.83 -2.70
CA GLU A 106 15.10 6.22 -3.05
C GLU A 106 15.00 5.53 -4.42
N LEU A 107 15.97 5.74 -5.28
CA LEU A 107 16.01 5.14 -6.63
C LEU A 107 16.35 3.65 -6.62
N ASP A 108 16.92 3.13 -5.56
CA ASP A 108 17.30 1.72 -5.38
C ASP A 108 16.38 0.98 -4.38
N ALA A 109 15.24 1.55 -4.01
CA ALA A 109 14.34 0.96 -3.02
C ALA A 109 13.94 -0.48 -3.39
N LEU A 110 13.55 -0.73 -4.63
CA LEU A 110 13.14 -2.06 -5.09
C LEU A 110 14.32 -3.03 -5.17
N ALA A 111 15.47 -2.59 -5.65
CA ALA A 111 16.68 -3.41 -5.69
C ALA A 111 17.10 -3.85 -4.29
N TYR A 112 17.06 -2.93 -3.33
CA TYR A 112 17.36 -3.21 -1.93
C TYR A 112 16.35 -4.18 -1.30
N LEU A 113 15.05 -3.96 -1.49
CA LEU A 113 14.01 -4.87 -1.01
C LEU A 113 14.12 -6.25 -1.65
N ASN A 114 14.41 -6.34 -2.97
CA ASN A 114 14.65 -7.61 -3.65
C ASN A 114 15.78 -8.40 -2.99
N ALA A 115 16.90 -7.73 -2.70
CA ALA A 115 18.03 -8.35 -2.00
C ALA A 115 17.63 -8.85 -0.61
N LEU A 116 16.90 -8.05 0.17
CA LEU A 116 16.41 -8.47 1.49
C LEU A 116 15.48 -9.69 1.41
N TYR A 117 14.47 -9.68 0.53
CA TYR A 117 13.57 -10.82 0.34
C TYR A 117 14.33 -12.10 0.00
N LYS A 118 15.36 -12.01 -0.86
CA LYS A 118 16.20 -13.15 -1.25
C LYS A 118 17.10 -13.65 -0.12
N GLN A 119 17.72 -12.74 0.63
CA GLN A 119 18.70 -13.07 1.65
C GLN A 119 18.07 -13.57 2.94
N THR A 120 16.94 -12.98 3.34
CA THR A 120 16.30 -13.28 4.64
C THR A 120 15.18 -14.30 4.54
N GLY A 121 14.66 -14.54 3.34
CA GLY A 121 13.43 -15.33 3.15
C GLY A 121 12.19 -14.66 3.75
N SER A 122 12.22 -13.35 3.97
CA SER A 122 11.08 -12.59 4.45
C SER A 122 9.85 -12.73 3.54
N GLU A 123 8.68 -12.60 4.12
CA GLU A 123 7.41 -12.69 3.41
C GLU A 123 6.61 -11.37 3.50
N ALA A 124 6.87 -10.56 4.53
CA ALA A 124 6.30 -9.23 4.70
C ALA A 124 7.35 -8.28 5.27
N LEU A 125 7.51 -7.10 4.66
CA LEU A 125 8.41 -6.06 5.10
C LEU A 125 7.69 -4.71 5.11
N TRP A 126 8.06 -3.84 6.06
CA TRP A 126 7.67 -2.43 6.04
C TRP A 126 8.87 -1.55 6.33
N THR A 127 8.87 -0.34 5.77
CA THR A 127 10.05 0.53 5.82
C THR A 127 9.82 1.75 6.72
N ALA A 128 10.87 2.50 6.97
CA ALA A 128 10.71 3.87 7.45
C ALA A 128 10.17 4.76 6.32
N HIS A 129 9.46 5.81 6.72
CA HIS A 129 8.89 6.83 5.83
C HIS A 129 9.04 8.21 6.48
N ARG A 130 8.73 9.25 5.72
CA ARG A 130 8.62 10.61 6.27
C ARG A 130 7.26 11.21 5.93
N TRP A 131 6.73 12.03 6.81
CA TRP A 131 5.48 12.76 6.61
C TRP A 131 5.77 14.10 5.96
N ALA A 132 5.17 14.35 4.80
CA ALA A 132 5.43 15.53 4.00
C ALA A 132 6.94 15.81 3.93
N PHE A 133 7.40 16.98 4.31
CA PHE A 133 8.81 17.36 4.31
C PHE A 133 9.41 17.42 5.74
N THR A 134 8.88 16.60 6.64
CA THR A 134 9.37 16.46 8.02
C THR A 134 10.14 15.16 8.18
N ASP A 135 10.81 14.97 9.33
CA ASP A 135 11.45 13.72 9.71
C ASP A 135 10.52 12.78 10.49
N LYS A 136 9.23 13.09 10.57
CA LYS A 136 8.27 12.25 11.30
C LYS A 136 8.12 10.90 10.62
N ASN A 137 8.30 9.86 11.41
CA ASN A 137 8.16 8.47 11.04
C ASN A 137 7.43 7.72 12.17
N ILE A 138 6.37 6.99 11.84
CA ILE A 138 5.66 6.14 12.82
C ILE A 138 5.96 4.65 12.62
N SER A 139 6.73 4.29 11.60
CA SER A 139 7.19 2.91 11.41
C SER A 139 8.28 2.55 12.41
N GLY A 140 8.27 1.32 12.88
CA GLY A 140 9.26 0.82 13.81
C GLY A 140 9.29 -0.71 13.85
N PRO A 141 10.22 -1.29 14.62
CA PRO A 141 10.29 -2.73 14.80
C PRO A 141 9.08 -3.25 15.58
N MET A 142 8.69 -4.49 15.29
CA MET A 142 7.70 -5.24 16.04
C MET A 142 8.37 -6.48 16.59
N PRO A 143 8.18 -6.83 17.89
CA PRO A 143 8.69 -8.09 18.44
C PRO A 143 8.18 -9.29 17.63
N PHE A 144 9.02 -10.31 17.52
CA PHE A 144 8.71 -11.51 16.73
C PHE A 144 7.42 -12.21 17.20
N ASP A 145 7.23 -12.30 18.52
CA ASP A 145 6.09 -12.95 19.18
C ASP A 145 4.89 -12.02 19.43
N ALA A 146 4.96 -10.76 18.97
CA ALA A 146 3.89 -9.81 19.17
C ALA A 146 2.58 -10.27 18.53
N ASP A 147 1.48 -10.13 19.28
CA ASP A 147 0.14 -10.17 18.70
C ASP A 147 -0.09 -8.92 17.86
N VAL A 148 -0.14 -9.08 16.55
CA VAL A 148 -0.20 -7.97 15.58
C VAL A 148 -1.46 -7.09 15.75
N TYR A 149 -2.55 -7.67 16.26
CA TYR A 149 -3.79 -6.93 16.50
C TYR A 149 -3.76 -6.12 17.80
N ARG A 150 -2.89 -6.48 18.76
CA ARG A 150 -2.76 -5.81 20.06
C ARG A 150 -1.53 -4.91 20.15
N HIS A 151 -0.47 -5.21 19.37
CA HIS A 151 0.73 -4.37 19.31
C HIS A 151 0.39 -2.98 18.73
N PRO A 152 0.94 -1.87 19.23
CA PRO A 152 0.80 -0.56 18.61
C PRO A 152 1.07 -0.60 17.10
N TRP A 153 0.37 0.25 16.33
CA TRP A 153 0.58 0.31 14.88
C TRP A 153 1.94 0.91 14.54
N VAL A 154 2.87 0.08 14.07
CA VAL A 154 4.23 0.43 13.68
C VAL A 154 4.60 -0.03 12.26
N SER A 155 3.71 -0.73 11.58
CA SER A 155 3.93 -1.26 10.23
C SER A 155 3.27 -0.35 9.19
N SER A 156 3.78 0.88 9.08
CA SER A 156 3.29 1.88 8.14
C SER A 156 3.97 1.76 6.77
N HIS A 157 4.08 2.84 6.02
CA HIS A 157 4.59 2.84 4.63
C HIS A 157 6.12 2.64 4.55
N LEU A 158 6.73 2.12 3.51
CA LEU A 158 6.14 1.31 2.44
C LEU A 158 5.83 -0.08 2.97
N LYS A 159 4.62 -0.57 2.72
CA LYS A 159 4.22 -1.95 3.07
C LYS A 159 4.41 -2.85 1.87
N THR A 160 5.15 -3.95 2.06
CA THR A 160 5.35 -4.96 1.02
C THR A 160 5.12 -6.35 1.58
N PHE A 161 4.55 -7.26 0.78
CA PHE A 161 4.29 -8.63 1.22
C PHE A 161 4.05 -9.58 0.04
N ARG A 162 4.33 -10.86 0.22
CA ARG A 162 3.97 -11.89 -0.75
C ARG A 162 2.47 -12.04 -0.84
N LYS A 163 1.93 -12.01 -2.05
CA LYS A 163 0.48 -12.07 -2.31
C LYS A 163 -0.19 -13.30 -1.65
N ARG A 164 0.49 -14.44 -1.59
CA ARG A 164 -0.06 -15.65 -0.94
C ARG A 164 -0.46 -15.46 0.52
N LEU A 165 0.09 -14.47 1.23
CA LEU A 165 -0.26 -14.20 2.63
C LEU A 165 -1.69 -13.67 2.81
N ILE A 166 -2.26 -13.10 1.76
CA ILE A 166 -3.64 -12.59 1.77
C ILE A 166 -4.59 -13.53 1.02
N SER A 167 -4.04 -14.47 0.24
CA SER A 167 -4.83 -15.49 -0.45
C SER A 167 -5.54 -16.40 0.56
N GLY A 168 -6.84 -16.54 0.43
CA GLY A 168 -7.65 -17.36 1.35
C GLY A 168 -7.92 -16.73 2.73
N VAL A 169 -7.54 -15.47 2.96
CA VAL A 169 -7.99 -14.73 4.14
C VAL A 169 -9.51 -14.57 4.06
N ASN A 170 -10.19 -14.92 5.16
CA ASN A 170 -11.64 -14.76 5.25
C ASN A 170 -12.02 -13.29 5.02
N ASP A 171 -12.97 -13.05 4.11
CA ASP A 171 -13.41 -11.73 3.68
C ASP A 171 -13.91 -10.83 4.83
N GLU A 172 -14.43 -11.44 5.91
CA GLU A 172 -14.81 -10.73 7.12
C GLU A 172 -13.67 -9.91 7.74
N ASN A 173 -12.39 -10.30 7.53
CA ASN A 173 -11.24 -9.51 8.01
C ASN A 173 -11.16 -8.11 7.40
N PHE A 174 -11.77 -7.91 6.25
CA PHE A 174 -11.74 -6.66 5.50
C PHE A 174 -13.01 -5.82 5.69
N ARG A 175 -14.00 -6.32 6.45
CA ARG A 175 -15.30 -5.66 6.65
C ARG A 175 -15.38 -4.89 7.94
N GLY A 176 -16.15 -3.80 7.90
CA GLY A 176 -16.51 -2.99 9.04
C GLY A 176 -17.71 -3.54 9.81
N GLU A 177 -18.11 -2.81 10.84
CA GLU A 177 -19.26 -3.14 11.68
C GLU A 177 -20.58 -3.14 10.89
N ASP A 178 -20.69 -2.31 9.86
CA ASP A 178 -21.85 -2.22 8.96
C ASP A 178 -21.90 -3.36 7.90
N GLY A 179 -20.94 -4.28 7.91
CA GLY A 179 -20.80 -5.36 6.93
C GLY A 179 -20.23 -4.92 5.57
N GLY A 180 -20.04 -3.62 5.33
CA GLY A 180 -19.32 -3.09 4.18
C GLY A 180 -17.81 -3.23 4.34
N TYR A 181 -17.05 -3.03 3.25
CA TYR A 181 -15.59 -2.95 3.37
C TYR A 181 -15.18 -1.74 4.19
N ILE A 182 -14.10 -1.89 4.98
CA ILE A 182 -13.43 -0.78 5.68
C ILE A 182 -13.10 0.33 4.68
N ARG A 183 -13.37 1.59 5.07
CA ARG A 183 -13.29 2.73 4.13
C ARG A 183 -12.08 3.62 4.35
N ARG A 184 -11.60 3.79 5.60
CA ARG A 184 -10.55 4.71 5.98
C ARG A 184 -9.36 4.06 6.67
N ALA A 185 -9.56 2.98 7.42
CA ALA A 185 -8.48 2.23 8.06
C ALA A 185 -7.96 1.10 7.14
N GLY A 186 -7.89 1.33 5.83
CA GLY A 186 -7.54 0.36 4.81
C GLY A 186 -6.17 -0.26 5.01
N ASP A 187 -5.20 0.52 5.45
CA ASP A 187 -3.87 0.07 5.82
C ASP A 187 -3.90 -1.09 6.82
N GLN A 188 -4.65 -0.91 7.90
CA GLN A 188 -4.75 -1.92 8.96
C GLN A 188 -5.63 -3.09 8.51
N ALA A 189 -6.71 -2.83 7.78
CA ALA A 189 -7.58 -3.87 7.25
C ALA A 189 -6.81 -4.86 6.36
N ILE A 190 -5.93 -4.37 5.48
CA ILE A 190 -5.14 -5.20 4.57
C ILE A 190 -3.92 -5.82 5.26
N TYR A 191 -3.18 -5.04 6.04
CA TYR A 191 -1.86 -5.48 6.49
C TYR A 191 -1.88 -6.28 7.80
N LEU A 192 -2.86 -6.10 8.69
CA LEU A 192 -2.98 -6.92 9.91
C LEU A 192 -3.17 -8.41 9.62
N PRO A 193 -4.09 -8.84 8.70
CA PRO A 193 -4.21 -10.24 8.31
C PRO A 193 -2.92 -10.79 7.69
N VAL A 194 -2.24 -10.01 6.83
CA VAL A 194 -0.96 -10.37 6.23
C VAL A 194 0.09 -10.66 7.31
N LEU A 195 0.25 -9.74 8.27
CA LEU A 195 1.20 -9.90 9.37
C LEU A 195 0.84 -11.06 10.30
N LYS A 196 -0.44 -11.39 10.44
CA LYS A 196 -0.91 -12.53 11.22
C LYS A 196 -0.54 -13.85 10.56
N ASN A 197 -0.53 -13.91 9.24
CA ASN A 197 -0.31 -15.13 8.46
C ASN A 197 1.17 -15.49 8.27
N THR A 198 2.11 -14.68 8.81
CA THR A 198 3.55 -15.01 8.74
C THR A 198 4.31 -14.59 9.98
N GLN A 199 5.34 -15.38 10.32
CA GLN A 199 6.38 -14.97 11.26
C GLN A 199 7.63 -14.41 10.55
N LYS A 200 7.72 -14.55 9.21
CA LYS A 200 8.82 -14.05 8.38
C LYS A 200 8.56 -12.60 7.98
N ARG A 201 8.42 -11.73 8.96
CA ARG A 201 8.11 -10.32 8.82
C ARG A 201 9.18 -9.45 9.46
N GLY A 202 9.39 -8.25 8.94
CA GLY A 202 10.43 -7.38 9.47
C GLY A 202 10.29 -5.90 9.11
N TYR A 203 10.93 -5.08 9.94
CA TYR A 203 11.08 -3.66 9.76
C TYR A 203 12.41 -3.34 9.08
N VAL A 204 12.38 -2.48 8.08
CA VAL A 204 13.55 -1.97 7.36
C VAL A 204 13.77 -0.50 7.78
N PRO A 205 14.80 -0.19 8.57
CA PRO A 205 15.03 1.16 9.11
C PRO A 205 15.64 2.11 8.06
N ARG A 206 15.17 2.03 6.82
CA ARG A 206 15.56 2.90 5.72
C ARG A 206 14.32 3.66 5.24
N CYS A 207 14.44 4.99 5.13
CA CYS A 207 13.36 5.83 4.66
C CYS A 207 13.19 5.68 3.15
N MET A 208 12.21 4.93 2.72
CA MET A 208 11.95 4.63 1.29
C MET A 208 10.67 5.26 0.77
N TYR A 209 9.92 5.95 1.63
CA TYR A 209 8.57 6.41 1.28
C TYR A 209 8.33 7.84 1.76
N HIS A 210 7.76 8.66 0.92
CA HIS A 210 7.25 9.98 1.25
C HIS A 210 5.73 9.90 1.38
N TYR A 211 5.24 10.13 2.58
CA TYR A 211 3.83 10.21 2.89
C TYR A 211 3.38 11.66 2.86
N SER A 212 2.51 12.01 1.93
CA SER A 212 2.12 13.41 1.64
C SER A 212 1.24 14.04 2.70
N ILE A 213 0.83 13.30 3.74
CA ILE A 213 0.03 13.82 4.84
C ILE A 213 0.75 14.97 5.55
N LYS A 214 0.02 16.04 5.85
CA LYS A 214 0.54 17.15 6.64
C LYS A 214 0.44 16.83 8.13
N ASP A 215 1.54 17.05 8.86
CA ASP A 215 1.57 16.90 10.32
C ASP A 215 1.06 18.19 10.99
N GLU A 216 -0.24 18.44 10.85
CA GLU A 216 -0.95 19.60 11.41
C GLU A 216 -2.09 19.12 12.31
N PRO A 217 -2.37 19.80 13.45
CA PRO A 217 -3.47 19.41 14.35
C PRO A 217 -4.83 19.27 13.61
N ALA A 218 -5.09 20.13 12.62
CA ALA A 218 -6.32 20.09 11.83
C ALA A 218 -6.49 18.75 11.07
N THR A 219 -5.39 18.11 10.64
CA THR A 219 -5.41 16.82 9.95
C THR A 219 -6.02 15.71 10.80
N TYR A 220 -5.83 15.77 12.13
CA TYR A 220 -6.29 14.73 13.06
C TYR A 220 -7.68 14.99 13.65
N GLN A 221 -8.25 16.19 13.42
CA GLN A 221 -9.52 16.63 13.98
C GLN A 221 -10.70 16.51 13.01
N THR A 222 -10.44 16.09 11.77
CA THR A 222 -11.50 15.88 10.76
C THR A 222 -12.41 14.71 11.14
N ASP A 223 -13.65 14.73 10.67
CA ASP A 223 -14.57 13.60 10.82
C ASP A 223 -14.02 12.33 10.17
N ASP A 224 -13.34 12.46 9.03
CA ASP A 224 -12.65 11.36 8.36
C ASP A 224 -11.55 10.75 9.24
N ALA A 225 -10.75 11.55 9.91
CA ALA A 225 -9.70 11.06 10.82
C ALA A 225 -10.29 10.38 12.05
N LYS A 226 -11.43 10.87 12.55
CA LYS A 226 -12.17 10.21 13.64
C LYS A 226 -12.70 8.86 13.17
N PHE A 227 -13.37 8.83 12.03
CA PHE A 227 -13.92 7.60 11.45
C PHE A 227 -12.81 6.55 11.19
N GLN A 228 -11.66 6.98 10.68
CA GLN A 228 -10.49 6.10 10.51
C GLN A 228 -10.04 5.48 11.85
N ARG A 229 -9.99 6.26 12.93
CA ARG A 229 -9.63 5.74 14.25
C ARG A 229 -10.65 4.74 14.77
N ASP A 230 -11.94 5.01 14.60
CA ASP A 230 -13.03 4.14 15.05
C ASP A 230 -12.96 2.78 14.29
N GLU A 231 -12.77 2.80 12.97
CA GLU A 231 -12.57 1.58 12.18
C GLU A 231 -11.31 0.80 12.60
N ALA A 232 -10.20 1.50 12.85
CA ALA A 232 -8.97 0.88 13.33
C ALA A 232 -9.14 0.22 14.70
N VAL A 233 -9.86 0.86 15.63
CA VAL A 233 -10.21 0.29 16.94
C VAL A 233 -11.10 -0.94 16.76
N PHE A 234 -12.12 -0.87 15.90
CA PHE A 234 -12.99 -2.00 15.60
C PHE A 234 -12.19 -3.20 15.08
N LEU A 235 -11.36 -3.03 14.05
CA LEU A 235 -10.54 -4.10 13.48
C LEU A 235 -9.66 -4.77 14.53
N ARG A 236 -9.00 -3.99 15.35
CA ARG A 236 -8.06 -4.47 16.36
C ARG A 236 -8.78 -5.16 17.53
N THR A 237 -9.95 -4.68 17.90
CA THR A 237 -10.79 -5.29 18.96
C THR A 237 -11.38 -6.62 18.50
N ARG A 238 -11.88 -6.68 17.28
CA ARG A 238 -12.40 -7.91 16.68
C ARG A 238 -11.31 -8.97 16.53
N GLY A 239 -10.10 -8.55 16.14
CA GLY A 239 -8.99 -9.46 15.88
C GLY A 239 -9.13 -10.20 14.55
N TYR A 240 -8.34 -11.27 14.38
CA TYR A 240 -8.34 -12.09 13.16
C TYR A 240 -9.51 -13.07 13.12
N VAL A 241 -10.26 -13.03 12.02
CA VAL A 241 -11.35 -13.98 11.73
C VAL A 241 -10.78 -15.12 10.88
N LYS A 242 -10.96 -16.35 11.35
CA LYS A 242 -10.49 -17.58 10.68
C LYS A 242 -11.38 -17.97 9.51
#